data_4746dc47b2fb144e8d8f8345d3b79b9c
#
_entry.id   4746dc47b2fb144e8d8f8345d3b79b9c
#
_cell.length_a   1.000
_cell.length_b   1.000
_cell.length_c   1.000
_cell.angle_alpha   90.00
_cell.angle_beta   90.00
_cell.angle_gamma   90.00
#
_symmetry.space_group_name_H-M   'P 1'
#
loop_
_entity.id
_entity.type
_entity.pdbx_description
1 polymer ?
#
loop_
_entity_poly.entity_id
_entity_poly.type
_entity_poly.pdbx_seq_one_letter_code
_entity_poly.pdbx_strand_id
1 'polypeptide(L)'
;MPPPPMPGYSETKQDHLTRLRRVEGQVRGVQRMIDEDTYCIDVLTQIASITKALQKVGLGLLDEHISHCVMEAAAEGHEAGDAKVHEAVEAVARLLRS
;
A
#
# COMPACT_ATOMS: atom_id res chain seq x y z
N MET A 1 -21.17 -3.53 -22.37
CA MET A 1 -20.88 -3.20 -20.96
C MET A 1 -19.62 -2.35 -20.90
N PRO A 2 -19.70 -1.18 -20.29
CA PRO A 2 -18.49 -0.36 -20.19
C PRO A 2 -17.45 -1.02 -19.29
N PRO A 3 -16.16 -0.82 -19.55
CA PRO A 3 -15.11 -1.37 -18.68
C PRO A 3 -15.22 -0.72 -17.28
N PRO A 4 -14.77 -1.43 -16.23
CA PRO A 4 -14.73 -0.83 -14.90
C PRO A 4 -13.82 0.39 -14.89
N PRO A 5 -14.08 1.38 -14.01
CA PRO A 5 -13.20 2.55 -13.93
C PRO A 5 -11.79 2.14 -13.52
N MET A 6 -10.81 2.84 -14.05
CA MET A 6 -9.41 2.60 -13.69
C MET A 6 -9.18 2.99 -12.23
N PRO A 7 -8.42 2.20 -11.47
CA PRO A 7 -8.06 2.59 -10.10
C PRO A 7 -7.18 3.85 -10.11
N GLY A 8 -7.19 4.57 -8.99
CA GLY A 8 -6.46 5.83 -8.85
C GLY A 8 -4.95 5.70 -9.07
N TYR A 9 -4.40 4.50 -8.87
CA TYR A 9 -2.96 4.25 -9.04
C TYR A 9 -2.56 3.79 -10.45
N SER A 10 -3.49 3.78 -11.41
CA SER A 10 -3.23 3.22 -12.74
C SER A 10 -2.03 3.84 -13.46
N GLU A 11 -1.79 5.14 -13.29
CA GLU A 11 -0.66 5.85 -13.91
C GLU A 11 0.69 5.55 -13.24
N THR A 12 0.67 5.15 -11.96
CA THR A 12 1.87 4.88 -11.17
C THR A 12 2.05 3.39 -10.88
N LYS A 13 1.26 2.56 -11.53
CA LYS A 13 1.26 1.11 -11.34
C LYS A 13 2.66 0.50 -11.37
N GLN A 14 3.48 0.87 -12.35
CA GLN A 14 4.82 0.32 -12.51
C GLN A 14 5.74 0.75 -11.36
N ASP A 15 5.58 1.95 -10.84
CA ASP A 15 6.36 2.42 -9.68
C ASP A 15 6.04 1.59 -8.45
N HIS A 16 4.76 1.31 -8.21
CA HIS A 16 4.34 0.46 -7.10
C HIS A 16 4.86 -0.96 -7.24
N LEU A 17 4.78 -1.52 -8.44
CA LEU A 17 5.28 -2.87 -8.71
C LEU A 17 6.80 -2.95 -8.52
N THR A 18 7.55 -1.94 -8.93
CA THR A 18 9.00 -1.87 -8.72
C THR A 18 9.35 -1.88 -7.25
N ARG A 19 8.64 -1.09 -6.43
CA ARG A 19 8.83 -1.06 -4.99
C ARG A 19 8.49 -2.39 -4.33
N LEU A 20 7.39 -3.01 -4.76
CA LEU A 20 6.97 -4.31 -4.23
C LEU A 20 7.96 -5.42 -4.60
N ARG A 21 8.55 -5.39 -5.80
CA ARG A 21 9.60 -6.34 -6.18
C ARG A 21 10.84 -6.19 -5.30
N ARG A 22 11.16 -4.96 -4.91
CA ARG A 22 12.26 -4.70 -3.98
C ARG A 22 11.96 -5.30 -2.60
N VAL A 23 10.74 -5.11 -2.11
CA VAL A 23 10.27 -5.71 -0.85
C VAL A 23 10.32 -7.23 -0.93
N GLU A 24 9.88 -7.80 -2.05
CA GLU A 24 9.95 -9.25 -2.28
C GLU A 24 11.37 -9.76 -2.13
N GLY A 25 12.34 -9.06 -2.72
CA GLY A 25 13.75 -9.40 -2.58
C GLY A 25 14.24 -9.30 -1.14
N GLN A 26 13.78 -8.31 -0.39
CA GLN A 26 14.11 -8.16 1.03
C GLN A 26 13.53 -9.30 1.86
N VAL A 27 12.31 -9.75 1.55
CA VAL A 27 11.70 -10.91 2.22
C VAL A 27 12.52 -12.17 1.97
N ARG A 28 12.98 -12.39 0.74
CA ARG A 28 13.88 -13.52 0.44
C ARG A 28 15.18 -13.41 1.22
N GLY A 29 15.70 -12.20 1.39
CA GLY A 29 16.88 -11.96 2.22
C GLY A 29 16.68 -12.36 3.67
N VAL A 30 15.51 -12.08 4.24
CA VAL A 30 15.15 -12.48 5.60
C VAL A 30 15.07 -14.01 5.71
N GLN A 31 14.48 -14.68 4.73
CA GLN A 31 14.42 -16.14 4.68
C GLN A 31 15.83 -16.73 4.73
N ARG A 32 16.76 -16.16 3.97
CA ARG A 32 18.16 -16.59 3.94
C ARG A 32 18.83 -16.36 5.30
N MET A 33 18.57 -15.21 5.94
CA MET A 33 19.10 -14.92 7.27
C MET A 33 18.67 -15.96 8.29
N ILE A 34 17.40 -16.34 8.27
CA ILE A 34 16.88 -17.37 9.17
C ILE A 34 17.50 -18.73 8.86
N ASP A 35 17.62 -19.07 7.59
CA ASP A 35 18.23 -20.33 7.17
C ASP A 35 19.70 -20.43 7.59
N GLU A 36 20.40 -19.31 7.61
CA GLU A 36 21.83 -19.22 8.00
C GLU A 36 22.02 -18.95 9.51
N ASP A 37 20.96 -19.05 10.30
CA ASP A 37 20.99 -18.82 11.75
C ASP A 37 21.52 -17.45 12.16
N THR A 38 21.15 -16.41 11.40
CA THR A 38 21.54 -15.03 11.71
C THR A 38 20.96 -14.59 13.06
N TYR A 39 21.70 -13.76 13.78
CA TYR A 39 21.30 -13.24 15.07
C TYR A 39 19.91 -12.58 15.00
N CYS A 40 19.02 -12.92 15.94
CA CYS A 40 17.61 -12.55 15.87
C CYS A 40 17.36 -11.03 15.83
N ILE A 41 18.18 -10.23 16.50
CA ILE A 41 18.00 -8.76 16.45
C ILE A 41 18.25 -8.22 15.04
N ASP A 42 19.23 -8.78 14.32
CA ASP A 42 19.50 -8.37 12.95
C ASP A 42 18.33 -8.74 12.02
N VAL A 43 17.73 -9.91 12.24
CA VAL A 43 16.53 -10.33 11.50
C VAL A 43 15.37 -9.37 11.77
N LEU A 44 15.13 -9.04 13.03
CA LEU A 44 14.06 -8.11 13.42
C LEU A 44 14.27 -6.72 12.81
N THR A 45 15.51 -6.25 12.72
CA THR A 45 15.84 -4.98 12.10
C THR A 45 15.46 -4.98 10.61
N GLN A 46 15.74 -6.08 9.92
CA GLN A 46 15.34 -6.21 8.51
C GLN A 46 13.82 -6.26 8.35
N ILE A 47 13.13 -6.96 9.24
CA ILE A 47 11.67 -7.01 9.23
C ILE A 47 11.08 -5.61 9.42
N ALA A 48 11.62 -4.82 10.35
CA ALA A 48 11.19 -3.44 10.57
C ALA A 48 11.35 -2.59 9.31
N SER A 49 12.45 -2.77 8.59
CA SER A 49 12.71 -2.07 7.33
C SER A 49 11.69 -2.44 6.25
N ILE A 50 11.36 -3.73 6.13
CA ILE A 50 10.36 -4.25 5.19
C ILE A 50 8.98 -3.67 5.52
N THR A 51 8.62 -3.64 6.79
CA THR A 51 7.35 -3.08 7.26
C THR A 51 7.21 -1.61 6.85
N LYS A 52 8.26 -0.82 7.05
CA LYS A 52 8.26 0.58 6.63
C LYS A 52 8.11 0.74 5.12
N ALA A 53 8.77 -0.12 4.35
CA ALA A 53 8.68 -0.09 2.89
C ALA A 53 7.26 -0.41 2.42
N LEU A 54 6.60 -1.39 3.03
CA LEU A 54 5.21 -1.73 2.72
C LEU A 54 4.26 -0.62 3.11
N GLN A 55 4.45 0.00 4.27
CA GLN A 55 3.64 1.13 4.70
C GLN A 55 3.75 2.30 3.72
N LYS A 56 4.93 2.54 3.19
CA LYS A 56 5.16 3.58 2.20
C LYS A 56 4.37 3.34 0.91
N VAL A 57 4.33 2.10 0.44
CA VAL A 57 3.51 1.72 -0.71
C VAL A 57 2.03 1.93 -0.38
N GLY A 58 1.59 1.50 0.81
CA GLY A 58 0.22 1.68 1.26
C GLY A 58 -0.20 3.14 1.33
N LEU A 59 0.66 4.00 1.87
CA LEU A 59 0.39 5.44 1.95
C LEU A 59 0.34 6.09 0.55
N GLY A 60 1.20 5.64 -0.36
CA GLY A 60 1.17 6.12 -1.75
C GLY A 60 -0.13 5.75 -2.45
N LEU A 61 -0.61 4.53 -2.26
CA LEU A 61 -1.89 4.09 -2.79
C LEU A 61 -3.05 4.89 -2.21
N LEU A 62 -3.01 5.16 -0.90
CA LEU A 62 -4.02 5.97 -0.22
C LEU A 62 -4.05 7.40 -0.77
N ASP A 63 -2.89 8.01 -0.93
CA ASP A 63 -2.77 9.36 -1.48
C ASP A 63 -3.41 9.45 -2.87
N GLU A 64 -3.13 8.48 -3.73
CA GLU A 64 -3.71 8.44 -5.07
C GLU A 64 -5.20 8.14 -5.05
N HIS A 65 -5.66 7.32 -4.10
CA HIS A 65 -7.08 7.04 -3.92
C HIS A 65 -7.85 8.32 -3.55
N ILE A 66 -7.28 9.12 -2.64
CA ILE A 66 -7.88 10.40 -2.25
C ILE A 66 -7.88 11.36 -3.43
N SER A 67 -6.74 11.49 -4.12
CA SER A 67 -6.59 12.45 -5.22
C SER A 67 -7.46 12.12 -6.43
N HIS A 68 -7.71 10.85 -6.71
CA HIS A 68 -8.45 10.44 -7.91
C HIS A 68 -9.85 9.92 -7.58
N CYS A 69 -9.95 8.90 -6.71
CA CYS A 69 -11.23 8.24 -6.49
C CYS A 69 -12.17 9.05 -5.59
N VAL A 70 -11.64 9.64 -4.51
CA VAL A 70 -12.45 10.44 -3.59
C VAL A 70 -12.87 11.75 -4.25
N MET A 71 -11.94 12.42 -4.93
CA MET A 71 -12.24 13.68 -5.60
C MET A 71 -13.24 13.49 -6.73
N GLU A 72 -13.14 12.41 -7.50
CA GLU A 72 -14.13 12.10 -8.54
C GLU A 72 -15.52 11.83 -7.96
N ALA A 73 -15.58 11.07 -6.86
CA ALA A 73 -16.85 10.80 -6.20
C ALA A 73 -17.47 12.07 -5.61
N ALA A 74 -16.64 12.96 -5.05
CA ALA A 74 -17.10 14.25 -4.53
C ALA A 74 -17.68 15.14 -5.64
N ALA A 75 -17.12 15.06 -6.85
CA ALA A 75 -17.65 15.80 -8.01
C ALA A 75 -19.02 15.27 -8.45
N GLU A 76 -19.33 14.01 -8.17
CA GLU A 76 -20.64 13.42 -8.46
C GLU A 76 -21.72 13.83 -7.45
N GLY A 77 -21.32 14.20 -6.23
CA GLY A 77 -22.22 14.63 -5.17
C GLY A 77 -21.65 14.42 -3.79
N HIS A 78 -22.21 15.11 -2.82
CA HIS A 78 -21.77 15.08 -1.43
C HIS A 78 -21.82 13.66 -0.82
N GLU A 79 -22.89 12.93 -1.09
CA GLU A 79 -23.09 11.57 -0.58
C GLU A 79 -22.04 10.59 -1.11
N ALA A 80 -21.76 10.66 -2.42
CA ALA A 80 -20.74 9.81 -3.04
C ALA A 80 -19.36 10.13 -2.50
N GLY A 81 -19.05 11.41 -2.30
CA GLY A 81 -17.78 11.85 -1.71
C GLY A 81 -17.60 11.35 -0.29
N ASP A 82 -18.64 11.48 0.55
CA ASP A 82 -18.62 11.02 1.92
C ASP A 82 -18.43 9.50 2.02
N ALA A 83 -19.08 8.75 1.15
CA ALA A 83 -18.94 7.29 1.10
C ALA A 83 -17.49 6.89 0.80
N LYS A 84 -16.83 7.57 -0.12
CA LYS A 84 -15.43 7.29 -0.47
C LYS A 84 -14.45 7.71 0.62
N VAL A 85 -14.72 8.81 1.32
CA VAL A 85 -13.93 9.22 2.48
C VAL A 85 -14.03 8.18 3.59
N HIS A 86 -15.25 7.71 3.88
CA HIS A 86 -15.48 6.69 4.90
C HIS A 86 -14.74 5.39 4.56
N GLU A 87 -14.80 4.96 3.31
CA GLU A 87 -14.07 3.79 2.80
C GLU A 87 -12.56 3.94 3.02
N ALA A 88 -12.01 5.13 2.73
CA ALA A 88 -10.58 5.41 2.93
C ALA A 88 -10.19 5.35 4.40
N VAL A 89 -11.01 5.92 5.30
CA VAL A 89 -10.76 5.89 6.75
C VAL A 89 -10.75 4.46 7.26
N GLU A 90 -11.68 3.63 6.83
CA GLU A 90 -11.73 2.21 7.19
C GLU A 90 -10.49 1.46 6.70
N ALA A 91 -10.03 1.78 5.48
CA ALA A 91 -8.83 1.17 4.93
C ALA A 91 -7.57 1.53 5.73
N VAL A 92 -7.45 2.79 6.15
CA VAL A 92 -6.34 3.25 7.00
C VAL A 92 -6.37 2.51 8.34
N ALA A 93 -7.56 2.37 8.94
CA ALA A 93 -7.70 1.66 10.20
C ALA A 93 -7.21 0.21 10.10
N ARG A 94 -7.53 -0.47 8.99
CA ARG A 94 -7.03 -1.83 8.74
C ARG A 94 -5.52 -1.87 8.58
N LEU A 95 -4.94 -0.92 7.87
CA LEU A 95 -3.49 -0.83 7.67
C LEU A 95 -2.76 -0.65 9.01
N LEU A 96 -3.30 0.16 9.90
CA LEU A 96 -2.70 0.43 11.20
C LEU A 96 -2.82 -0.74 12.18
N ARG A 97 -3.84 -1.57 12.03
CA ARG A 97 -4.05 -2.76 12.89
C ARG A 97 -3.22 -3.96 12.48
N SER A 98 -2.75 -4.00 11.26
CA SER A 98 -1.99 -5.16 10.72
C SER A 98 -0.52 -5.22 11.16
#